data_823bd228b6ec5bce7ef22887dd01694c
#
_entry.id   823bd228b6ec5bce7ef22887dd01694c
#
_cell.length_a   1.000
_cell.length_b   1.000
_cell.length_c   1.000
_cell.angle_alpha   90.00
_cell.angle_beta   90.00
_cell.angle_gamma   90.00
#
_symmetry.space_group_name_H-M   'P 1'
#
loop_
_entity.id
_entity.type
_entity.pdbx_description
1 polymer ?
#
loop_
_entity_poly.entity_id
_entity_poly.type
_entity_poly.pdbx_seq_one_letter_code
_entity_poly.pdbx_strand_id
1 'polypeptide(L)'
;MDNKEKLENQDVPQQETVEAEEKIDVVKGIEKLETALIESEKKLETVTNELEDTKNTFQRTLAEYDNYRKRTAKEKADNYNAGKVDAVKGILQMLDTLEMALAAPCSDENYKKGIELTYTTAMNSLKALGVEQIEALDQPFDPNFHNAVMQQETDGVEAGIVVNVFQKGYKMGDKIIRAATVVVSC
;
A
#
# COMPACT_ATOMS: atom_id res chain seq x y z
N MET A 1 -22.04 -73.78 96.99
CA MET A 1 -22.99 -72.74 96.78
C MET A 1 -22.15 -71.61 96.18
N ASP A 2 -22.18 -71.60 94.94
CA ASP A 2 -22.55 -70.52 94.03
C ASP A 2 -21.61 -69.34 93.94
N ASN A 3 -20.95 -69.27 92.91
CA ASN A 3 -21.14 -68.21 91.94
C ASN A 3 -20.26 -68.39 90.72
N LYS A 4 -20.84 -68.85 89.65
CA LYS A 4 -20.32 -68.70 88.30
C LYS A 4 -21.25 -67.72 87.63
N GLU A 5 -20.73 -66.62 87.08
CA GLU A 5 -21.14 -65.99 85.89
C GLU A 5 -20.55 -64.57 85.83
N LYS A 6 -19.63 -64.40 84.99
CA LYS A 6 -19.50 -63.21 84.13
C LYS A 6 -18.19 -63.16 83.41
N LEU A 7 -18.16 -63.63 82.24
CA LEU A 7 -17.16 -63.31 81.25
C LEU A 7 -17.76 -63.59 79.84
N GLU A 8 -18.41 -62.64 79.31
CA GLU A 8 -18.60 -62.54 77.86
C GLU A 8 -18.99 -61.13 77.49
N ASN A 9 -18.41 -60.65 76.40
CA ASN A 9 -18.63 -59.42 75.66
C ASN A 9 -17.81 -58.19 75.98
N GLN A 10 -16.69 -58.11 75.33
CA GLN A 10 -16.15 -56.84 74.85
C GLN A 10 -15.03 -57.08 73.85
N ASP A 11 -15.38 -57.33 72.55
CA ASP A 11 -14.40 -57.24 71.46
C ASP A 11 -15.04 -57.27 70.10
N VAL A 12 -15.95 -56.33 69.79
CA VAL A 12 -16.48 -56.16 68.41
C VAL A 12 -16.85 -54.72 67.98
N PRO A 13 -16.36 -53.63 68.51
CA PRO A 13 -16.63 -52.37 67.82
C PRO A 13 -15.43 -51.61 67.22
N GLN A 14 -14.20 -52.08 67.32
CA GLN A 14 -13.04 -51.32 66.90
C GLN A 14 -12.67 -51.49 65.41
N GLN A 15 -12.98 -52.62 64.80
CA GLN A 15 -12.69 -52.80 63.33
C GLN A 15 -13.68 -52.12 62.40
N GLU A 16 -14.97 -52.03 62.74
CA GLU A 16 -15.97 -51.34 61.92
C GLU A 16 -15.77 -49.81 61.90
N THR A 17 -15.28 -49.19 62.96
CA THR A 17 -15.01 -47.74 63.02
C THR A 17 -13.80 -47.34 62.22
N VAL A 18 -12.74 -48.14 62.17
CA VAL A 18 -11.51 -47.87 61.40
C VAL A 18 -11.79 -47.99 59.89
N GLU A 19 -12.54 -49.01 59.46
CA GLU A 19 -12.95 -49.15 58.04
C GLU A 19 -13.91 -48.02 57.58
N ALA A 20 -14.74 -47.50 58.49
CA ALA A 20 -15.61 -46.37 58.18
C ALA A 20 -14.82 -45.04 58.07
N GLU A 21 -13.82 -44.81 58.92
CA GLU A 21 -12.95 -43.59 58.80
C GLU A 21 -12.05 -43.64 57.61
N GLU A 22 -11.47 -44.79 57.24
CA GLU A 22 -10.72 -44.90 55.94
C GLU A 22 -11.59 -44.67 54.70
N LYS A 23 -12.82 -45.17 54.69
CA LYS A 23 -13.78 -44.91 53.59
C LYS A 23 -14.16 -43.44 53.49
N ILE A 24 -14.32 -42.70 54.57
CA ILE A 24 -14.61 -41.27 54.62
C ILE A 24 -13.41 -40.47 54.09
N ASP A 25 -12.18 -40.83 54.42
CA ASP A 25 -10.99 -40.13 53.91
C ASP A 25 -10.74 -40.38 52.42
N VAL A 26 -11.05 -41.56 51.92
CA VAL A 26 -11.01 -41.88 50.48
C VAL A 26 -12.06 -41.08 49.73
N VAL A 27 -13.31 -40.98 50.22
CA VAL A 27 -14.38 -40.18 49.59
C VAL A 27 -14.00 -38.71 49.56
N LYS A 28 -13.49 -38.12 50.63
CA LYS A 28 -12.98 -36.75 50.66
C LYS A 28 -11.80 -36.52 49.69
N GLY A 29 -10.96 -37.52 49.51
CA GLY A 29 -9.86 -37.51 48.55
C GLY A 29 -10.38 -37.47 47.11
N ILE A 30 -11.41 -38.26 46.79
CA ILE A 30 -12.06 -38.29 45.48
C ILE A 30 -12.75 -36.94 45.17
N GLU A 31 -13.50 -36.37 46.11
CA GLU A 31 -14.15 -35.04 45.93
C GLU A 31 -13.12 -33.94 45.68
N LYS A 32 -11.97 -33.96 46.36
CA LYS A 32 -10.89 -33.00 46.08
C LYS A 32 -10.26 -33.18 44.68
N LEU A 33 -10.11 -34.42 44.22
CA LEU A 33 -9.61 -34.68 42.87
C LEU A 33 -10.60 -34.29 41.80
N GLU A 34 -11.90 -34.55 42.00
CA GLU A 34 -12.96 -34.10 41.07
C GLU A 34 -13.04 -32.57 40.97
N THR A 35 -12.96 -31.86 42.10
CA THR A 35 -12.94 -30.39 42.07
C THR A 35 -11.70 -29.83 41.38
N ALA A 36 -10.53 -30.43 41.61
CA ALA A 36 -9.29 -30.05 40.93
C ALA A 36 -9.35 -30.37 39.43
N LEU A 37 -9.98 -31.47 39.04
CA LEU A 37 -10.19 -31.83 37.63
C LEU A 37 -11.09 -30.81 36.93
N ILE A 38 -12.23 -30.48 37.51
CA ILE A 38 -13.17 -29.48 36.97
C ILE A 38 -12.50 -28.11 36.83
N GLU A 39 -11.68 -27.71 37.81
CA GLU A 39 -10.96 -26.43 37.75
C GLU A 39 -9.88 -26.44 36.66
N SER A 40 -9.20 -27.57 36.45
CA SER A 40 -8.21 -27.75 35.41
C SER A 40 -8.85 -27.77 34.03
N GLU A 41 -10.00 -28.40 33.85
CA GLU A 41 -10.77 -28.38 32.59
C GLU A 41 -11.23 -26.98 32.23
N LYS A 42 -11.74 -26.21 33.19
CA LYS A 42 -12.11 -24.80 32.96
C LYS A 42 -10.90 -23.93 32.55
N LYS A 43 -9.76 -24.14 33.19
CA LYS A 43 -8.51 -23.43 32.79
C LYS A 43 -8.07 -23.81 31.39
N LEU A 44 -8.20 -25.08 31.02
CA LEU A 44 -7.87 -25.58 29.69
C LEU A 44 -8.79 -24.95 28.62
N GLU A 45 -10.09 -24.88 28.91
CA GLU A 45 -11.04 -24.24 28.03
C GLU A 45 -10.75 -22.75 27.83
N THR A 46 -10.48 -21.99 28.90
CA THR A 46 -10.14 -20.56 28.80
C THR A 46 -8.87 -20.34 27.99
N VAL A 47 -7.80 -21.10 28.27
CA VAL A 47 -6.53 -20.98 27.54
C VAL A 47 -6.69 -21.38 26.06
N THR A 48 -7.52 -22.38 25.77
CA THR A 48 -7.80 -22.80 24.39
C THR A 48 -8.52 -21.69 23.61
N ASN A 49 -9.51 -21.05 24.23
CA ASN A 49 -10.24 -19.93 23.63
C ASN A 49 -9.31 -18.71 23.41
N GLU A 50 -8.48 -18.37 24.39
CA GLU A 50 -7.49 -17.28 24.25
C GLU A 50 -6.46 -17.57 23.16
N LEU A 51 -6.04 -18.83 23.00
CA LEU A 51 -5.13 -19.25 21.93
C LEU A 51 -5.79 -19.09 20.55
N GLU A 52 -7.06 -19.47 20.42
CA GLU A 52 -7.80 -19.35 19.18
C GLU A 52 -8.02 -17.89 18.78
N ASP A 53 -8.41 -17.04 19.73
CA ASP A 53 -8.55 -15.60 19.53
C ASP A 53 -7.21 -14.93 19.14
N THR A 54 -6.14 -15.32 19.82
CA THR A 54 -4.79 -14.81 19.49
C THR A 54 -4.37 -15.25 18.09
N LYS A 55 -4.63 -16.50 17.72
CA LYS A 55 -4.32 -17.04 16.39
C LYS A 55 -5.12 -16.30 15.30
N ASN A 56 -6.41 -16.07 15.53
CA ASN A 56 -7.27 -15.34 14.60
C ASN A 56 -6.81 -13.89 14.43
N THR A 57 -6.47 -13.23 15.54
CA THR A 57 -5.93 -11.87 15.54
C THR A 57 -4.60 -11.80 14.80
N PHE A 58 -3.71 -12.77 15.03
CA PHE A 58 -2.43 -12.86 14.33
C PHE A 58 -2.58 -13.04 12.83
N GLN A 59 -3.46 -13.93 12.39
CA GLN A 59 -3.74 -14.15 10.97
C GLN A 59 -4.29 -12.88 10.30
N ARG A 60 -5.21 -12.19 10.98
CA ARG A 60 -5.75 -10.92 10.50
C ARG A 60 -4.68 -9.85 10.36
N THR A 61 -3.85 -9.68 11.41
CA THR A 61 -2.76 -8.70 11.42
C THR A 61 -1.74 -8.99 10.32
N LEU A 62 -1.45 -10.27 10.06
CA LEU A 62 -0.53 -10.69 9.00
C LEU A 62 -1.07 -10.34 7.61
N ALA A 63 -2.37 -10.56 7.38
CA ALA A 63 -3.03 -10.17 6.14
C ALA A 63 -3.06 -8.64 5.96
N GLU A 64 -3.36 -7.88 7.02
CA GLU A 64 -3.33 -6.42 7.00
C GLU A 64 -1.91 -5.88 6.74
N TYR A 65 -0.88 -6.51 7.31
CA TYR A 65 0.53 -6.16 7.08
C TYR A 65 0.96 -6.40 5.62
N ASP A 66 0.56 -7.52 5.03
CA ASP A 66 0.85 -7.81 3.62
C ASP A 66 0.19 -6.79 2.68
N ASN A 67 -1.06 -6.42 2.96
CA ASN A 67 -1.77 -5.38 2.22
C ASN A 67 -1.09 -4.01 2.38
N TYR A 68 -0.71 -3.66 3.60
CA TYR A 68 0.05 -2.44 3.89
C TYR A 68 1.37 -2.40 3.14
N ARG A 69 2.15 -3.48 3.15
CA ARG A 69 3.44 -3.58 2.45
C ARG A 69 3.30 -3.37 0.95
N LYS A 70 2.29 -4.01 0.32
CA LYS A 70 2.01 -3.86 -1.12
C LYS A 70 1.61 -2.42 -1.46
N ARG A 71 0.72 -1.83 -0.64
CA ARG A 71 0.28 -0.44 -0.82
C ARG A 71 1.44 0.54 -0.68
N THR A 72 2.24 0.42 0.37
CA THR A 72 3.38 1.33 0.62
C THR A 72 4.45 1.24 -0.48
N ALA A 73 4.70 0.03 -1.01
CA ALA A 73 5.62 -0.14 -2.13
C ALA A 73 5.12 0.60 -3.38
N LYS A 74 3.82 0.52 -3.67
CA LYS A 74 3.20 1.25 -4.79
C LYS A 74 3.24 2.77 -4.55
N GLU A 75 2.81 3.24 -3.39
CA GLU A 75 2.84 4.66 -3.01
C GLU A 75 4.25 5.26 -3.12
N LYS A 76 5.28 4.50 -2.72
CA LYS A 76 6.68 4.94 -2.84
C LYS A 76 7.10 5.13 -4.30
N ALA A 77 6.71 4.21 -5.19
CA ALA A 77 7.00 4.32 -6.61
C ALA A 77 6.24 5.50 -7.24
N ASP A 78 4.97 5.68 -6.89
CA ASP A 78 4.12 6.77 -7.37
C ASP A 78 4.66 8.15 -6.92
N ASN A 79 5.07 8.26 -5.65
CA ASN A 79 5.67 9.48 -5.10
C ASN A 79 7.02 9.82 -5.76
N TYR A 80 7.84 8.81 -6.03
CA TYR A 80 9.10 9.01 -6.77
C TYR A 80 8.84 9.54 -8.19
N ASN A 81 7.88 8.97 -8.90
CA ASN A 81 7.49 9.42 -10.23
C ASN A 81 6.84 10.81 -10.19
N ALA A 82 6.04 11.11 -9.18
CA ALA A 82 5.46 12.45 -8.99
C ALA A 82 6.56 13.50 -8.78
N GLY A 83 7.54 13.23 -7.94
CA GLY A 83 8.68 14.13 -7.72
C GLY A 83 9.50 14.36 -8.99
N LYS A 84 9.73 13.32 -9.82
CA LYS A 84 10.35 13.47 -11.15
C LYS A 84 9.54 14.42 -12.06
N VAL A 85 8.23 14.22 -12.13
CA VAL A 85 7.35 15.06 -12.96
C VAL A 85 7.42 16.52 -12.51
N ASP A 86 7.39 16.79 -11.22
CA ASP A 86 7.44 18.16 -10.68
C ASP A 86 8.80 18.84 -10.95
N ALA A 87 9.90 18.10 -10.82
CA ALA A 87 11.22 18.59 -11.20
C ALA A 87 11.32 18.92 -12.70
N VAL A 88 10.80 18.04 -13.55
CA VAL A 88 10.79 18.26 -15.01
C VAL A 88 9.96 19.47 -15.39
N LYS A 89 8.79 19.72 -14.76
CA LYS A 89 7.98 20.91 -15.02
C LYS A 89 8.76 22.22 -14.89
N GLY A 90 9.62 22.31 -13.88
CA GLY A 90 10.49 23.49 -13.70
C GLY A 90 11.52 23.66 -14.85
N ILE A 91 12.03 22.52 -15.35
CA ILE A 91 13.00 22.53 -16.47
C ILE A 91 12.33 22.88 -17.79
N LEU A 92 11.07 22.47 -18.01
CA LEU A 92 10.33 22.76 -19.25
C LEU A 92 10.21 24.27 -19.51
N GLN A 93 10.07 25.07 -18.46
CA GLN A 93 9.99 26.53 -18.61
C GLN A 93 11.30 27.11 -19.15
N MET A 94 12.44 26.55 -18.76
CA MET A 94 13.74 26.94 -19.30
C MET A 94 13.90 26.51 -20.77
N LEU A 95 13.38 25.34 -21.14
CA LEU A 95 13.37 24.89 -22.52
C LEU A 95 12.52 25.79 -23.43
N ASP A 96 11.35 26.22 -22.97
CA ASP A 96 10.52 27.16 -23.70
C ASP A 96 11.29 28.47 -24.01
N THR A 97 12.07 28.97 -23.05
CA THR A 97 12.90 30.18 -23.29
C THR A 97 14.03 29.94 -24.29
N LEU A 98 14.61 28.72 -24.31
CA LEU A 98 15.62 28.34 -25.32
C LEU A 98 14.98 28.22 -26.71
N GLU A 99 13.76 27.69 -26.83
CA GLU A 99 13.03 27.65 -28.08
C GLU A 99 12.72 29.05 -28.62
N MET A 100 12.29 29.95 -27.75
CA MET A 100 12.09 31.36 -28.14
C MET A 100 13.39 32.01 -28.60
N ALA A 101 14.52 31.72 -27.93
CA ALA A 101 15.83 32.23 -28.34
C ALA A 101 16.28 31.69 -29.72
N LEU A 102 15.98 30.42 -30.00
CA LEU A 102 16.25 29.80 -31.30
C LEU A 102 15.39 30.39 -32.45
N ALA A 103 14.14 30.77 -32.12
CA ALA A 103 13.21 31.38 -33.08
C ALA A 103 13.54 32.85 -33.35
N ALA A 104 14.26 33.51 -32.44
CA ALA A 104 14.62 34.92 -32.60
C ALA A 104 15.65 35.13 -33.74
N PRO A 105 15.53 36.19 -34.52
CA PRO A 105 16.52 36.53 -35.54
C PRO A 105 17.86 36.85 -34.92
N CYS A 106 18.90 36.08 -35.26
CA CYS A 106 20.25 36.25 -34.76
C CYS A 106 21.22 36.24 -35.94
N SER A 107 22.13 37.24 -36.01
CA SER A 107 23.16 37.34 -37.03
C SER A 107 24.43 36.57 -36.73
N ASP A 108 24.62 36.15 -35.47
CA ASP A 108 25.78 35.36 -35.07
C ASP A 108 25.43 33.86 -35.10
N GLU A 109 25.92 33.18 -36.14
CA GLU A 109 25.71 31.74 -36.34
C GLU A 109 26.35 30.89 -35.22
N ASN A 110 27.47 31.32 -34.66
CA ASN A 110 28.14 30.56 -33.60
C ASN A 110 27.33 30.59 -32.32
N TYR A 111 26.75 31.74 -31.99
CA TYR A 111 25.80 31.87 -30.87
C TYR A 111 24.58 30.98 -31.05
N LYS A 112 23.97 31.02 -32.24
CA LYS A 112 22.80 30.20 -32.57
C LYS A 112 23.12 28.69 -32.43
N LYS A 113 24.23 28.23 -32.98
CA LYS A 113 24.71 26.84 -32.83
C LYS A 113 24.92 26.45 -31.38
N GLY A 114 25.43 27.36 -30.53
CA GLY A 114 25.59 27.13 -29.10
C GLY A 114 24.28 26.88 -28.38
N ILE A 115 23.23 27.67 -28.65
CA ILE A 115 21.89 27.49 -28.11
C ILE A 115 21.27 26.17 -28.59
N GLU A 116 21.40 25.87 -29.89
CA GLU A 116 20.88 24.64 -30.50
C GLU A 116 21.53 23.37 -29.86
N LEU A 117 22.84 23.39 -29.64
CA LEU A 117 23.54 22.32 -28.94
C LEU A 117 23.05 22.16 -27.50
N THR A 118 22.85 23.28 -26.80
CA THR A 118 22.32 23.29 -25.43
C THR A 118 20.92 22.71 -25.37
N TYR A 119 20.04 23.12 -26.27
CA TYR A 119 18.68 22.59 -26.39
C TYR A 119 18.68 21.09 -26.68
N THR A 120 19.48 20.66 -27.67
CA THR A 120 19.58 19.23 -28.05
C THR A 120 20.09 18.40 -26.87
N THR A 121 21.08 18.88 -26.14
CA THR A 121 21.62 18.21 -24.95
C THR A 121 20.58 18.09 -23.86
N ALA A 122 19.82 19.14 -23.60
CA ALA A 122 18.73 19.15 -22.63
C ALA A 122 17.61 18.15 -23.02
N MET A 123 17.22 18.13 -24.28
CA MET A 123 16.24 17.18 -24.82
C MET A 123 16.69 15.73 -24.70
N ASN A 124 17.97 15.45 -24.98
CA ASN A 124 18.53 14.09 -24.80
C ASN A 124 18.54 13.67 -23.33
N SER A 125 18.81 14.61 -22.42
CA SER A 125 18.77 14.37 -20.97
C SER A 125 17.34 14.07 -20.49
N LEU A 126 16.34 14.80 -20.98
CA LEU A 126 14.93 14.54 -20.69
C LEU A 126 14.48 13.18 -21.25
N LYS A 127 14.89 12.85 -22.47
CA LYS A 127 14.61 11.54 -23.06
C LYS A 127 15.21 10.39 -22.25
N ALA A 128 16.41 10.55 -21.69
CA ALA A 128 17.03 9.58 -20.82
C ALA A 128 16.25 9.41 -19.47
N LEU A 129 15.52 10.43 -19.03
CA LEU A 129 14.60 10.35 -17.89
C LEU A 129 13.22 9.73 -18.23
N GLY A 130 12.99 9.38 -19.51
CA GLY A 130 11.73 8.84 -20.00
C GLY A 130 10.69 9.91 -20.33
N VAL A 131 11.11 11.16 -20.53
CA VAL A 131 10.24 12.25 -20.96
C VAL A 131 10.22 12.30 -22.48
N GLU A 132 9.02 12.32 -23.07
CA GLU A 132 8.77 12.38 -24.50
C GLU A 132 7.99 13.64 -24.85
N GLN A 133 8.30 14.25 -25.98
CA GLN A 133 7.51 15.35 -26.53
C GLN A 133 6.22 14.79 -27.12
N ILE A 134 5.11 15.51 -26.93
CA ILE A 134 3.84 15.22 -27.57
C ILE A 134 3.87 15.86 -28.95
N GLU A 135 3.80 15.06 -30.01
CA GLU A 135 3.67 15.53 -31.38
C GLU A 135 2.23 15.97 -31.59
N ALA A 136 2.02 17.27 -31.74
CA ALA A 136 0.69 17.85 -31.86
C ALA A 136 0.46 18.49 -33.26
N LEU A 137 1.49 19.01 -33.92
CA LEU A 137 1.35 19.66 -35.21
C LEU A 137 0.82 18.69 -36.27
N ASP A 138 -0.14 19.12 -37.06
CA ASP A 138 -0.80 18.34 -38.13
C ASP A 138 -1.53 17.08 -37.62
N GLN A 139 -1.79 17.01 -36.33
CA GLN A 139 -2.54 15.90 -35.72
C GLN A 139 -3.96 16.32 -35.36
N PRO A 140 -4.91 15.39 -35.31
CA PRO A 140 -6.24 15.65 -34.77
C PRO A 140 -6.16 16.15 -33.34
N PHE A 141 -6.97 17.13 -33.01
CA PHE A 141 -7.04 17.66 -31.64
C PHE A 141 -7.57 16.60 -30.68
N ASP A 142 -6.77 16.30 -29.64
CA ASP A 142 -7.17 15.42 -28.52
C ASP A 142 -7.12 16.21 -27.20
N PRO A 143 -8.28 16.41 -26.52
CA PRO A 143 -8.34 17.14 -25.25
C PRO A 143 -7.47 16.55 -24.13
N ASN A 144 -7.10 15.27 -24.22
CA ASN A 144 -6.23 14.65 -23.23
C ASN A 144 -4.79 15.14 -23.32
N PHE A 145 -4.30 15.43 -24.54
CA PHE A 145 -2.89 15.78 -24.80
C PHE A 145 -2.71 17.24 -25.18
N HIS A 146 -3.77 17.90 -25.66
CA HIS A 146 -3.74 19.24 -26.26
C HIS A 146 -4.64 20.22 -25.49
N ASN A 147 -4.17 21.45 -25.36
CA ASN A 147 -4.94 22.58 -24.84
C ASN A 147 -5.14 23.61 -25.95
N ALA A 148 -6.32 23.64 -26.54
CA ALA A 148 -6.64 24.61 -27.59
C ALA A 148 -6.89 26.00 -26.98
N VAL A 149 -6.08 27.00 -27.36
CA VAL A 149 -6.21 28.39 -26.90
C VAL A 149 -6.82 29.29 -27.95
N MET A 150 -6.79 28.87 -29.22
CA MET A 150 -7.32 29.64 -30.34
C MET A 150 -7.83 28.68 -31.43
N GLN A 151 -8.83 29.14 -32.16
CA GLN A 151 -9.27 28.55 -33.41
C GLN A 151 -8.93 29.49 -34.55
N GLN A 152 -8.49 28.93 -35.67
CA GLN A 152 -8.11 29.69 -36.85
C GLN A 152 -8.63 28.99 -38.09
N GLU A 153 -9.30 29.77 -38.97
CA GLU A 153 -9.66 29.28 -40.29
C GLU A 153 -8.40 29.14 -41.15
N THR A 154 -8.18 27.95 -41.71
CA THR A 154 -6.98 27.64 -42.46
C THR A 154 -7.41 26.95 -43.76
N ASP A 155 -7.10 27.59 -44.90
CA ASP A 155 -7.43 27.06 -46.20
C ASP A 155 -6.80 25.68 -46.45
N GLY A 156 -7.61 24.71 -46.84
CA GLY A 156 -7.15 23.36 -47.19
C GLY A 156 -6.89 22.41 -46.01
N VAL A 157 -7.24 22.82 -44.78
CA VAL A 157 -7.13 21.99 -43.60
C VAL A 157 -8.52 21.66 -43.04
N GLU A 158 -8.77 20.38 -42.71
CA GLU A 158 -10.03 19.97 -42.10
C GLU A 158 -10.20 20.58 -40.72
N ALA A 159 -11.44 20.82 -40.31
CA ALA A 159 -11.75 21.31 -38.98
C ALA A 159 -11.31 20.31 -37.90
N GLY A 160 -10.75 20.80 -36.80
CA GLY A 160 -10.28 19.97 -35.70
C GLY A 160 -8.83 19.47 -35.80
N ILE A 161 -8.08 19.94 -36.81
CA ILE A 161 -6.63 19.63 -36.91
C ILE A 161 -5.81 20.74 -36.23
N VAL A 162 -4.72 20.35 -35.56
CA VAL A 162 -3.78 21.31 -34.96
C VAL A 162 -2.94 21.96 -36.06
N VAL A 163 -3.11 23.27 -36.25
CA VAL A 163 -2.41 24.04 -37.28
C VAL A 163 -1.16 24.76 -36.75
N ASN A 164 -1.09 24.99 -35.46
CA ASN A 164 0.08 25.60 -34.84
C ASN A 164 0.25 25.15 -33.38
N VAL A 165 1.50 25.17 -32.91
CA VAL A 165 1.87 24.80 -31.52
C VAL A 165 2.59 25.98 -30.89
N PHE A 166 1.92 26.67 -29.96
CA PHE A 166 2.52 27.75 -29.21
C PHE A 166 3.49 27.26 -28.13
N GLN A 167 3.16 26.12 -27.51
CA GLN A 167 3.98 25.54 -26.46
C GLN A 167 3.93 24.02 -26.56
N LYS A 168 5.11 23.41 -26.63
CA LYS A 168 5.24 21.96 -26.76
C LYS A 168 4.74 21.22 -25.52
N GLY A 169 4.01 20.14 -25.71
CA GLY A 169 3.58 19.23 -24.69
C GLY A 169 4.62 18.16 -24.38
N TYR A 170 4.62 17.65 -23.14
CA TYR A 170 5.53 16.60 -22.71
C TYR A 170 4.80 15.58 -21.83
N LYS A 171 5.15 14.30 -21.99
CA LYS A 171 4.63 13.17 -21.22
C LYS A 171 5.78 12.31 -20.69
N MET A 172 5.51 11.53 -19.64
CA MET A 172 6.44 10.52 -19.12
C MET A 172 5.66 9.22 -18.91
N GLY A 173 5.86 8.26 -19.81
CA GLY A 173 5.01 7.08 -19.93
C GLY A 173 3.55 7.51 -20.18
N ASP A 174 2.61 7.03 -19.36
CA ASP A 174 1.18 7.38 -19.47
C ASP A 174 0.82 8.72 -18.80
N LYS A 175 1.74 9.32 -18.05
CA LYS A 175 1.48 10.55 -17.30
C LYS A 175 1.84 11.78 -18.12
N ILE A 176 0.87 12.67 -18.34
CA ILE A 176 1.09 13.95 -18.99
C ILE A 176 1.71 14.91 -17.97
N ILE A 177 2.89 15.42 -18.31
CA ILE A 177 3.60 16.45 -17.53
C ILE A 177 3.00 17.82 -17.82
N ARG A 178 2.82 18.11 -19.13
CA ARG A 178 2.23 19.35 -19.64
C ARG A 178 1.59 19.06 -21.01
N ALA A 179 0.33 19.44 -21.18
CA ALA A 179 -0.34 19.39 -22.48
C ALA A 179 0.30 20.39 -23.47
N ALA A 180 0.25 20.09 -24.76
CA ALA A 180 0.66 21.02 -25.80
C ALA A 180 -0.37 22.14 -25.92
N THR A 181 0.06 23.39 -25.94
CA THR A 181 -0.81 24.54 -26.20
C THR A 181 -0.86 24.81 -27.70
N VAL A 182 -2.05 24.66 -28.26
CA VAL A 182 -2.21 24.57 -29.71
C VAL A 182 -3.27 25.54 -30.29
N VAL A 183 -3.19 25.80 -31.59
CA VAL A 183 -4.23 26.39 -32.40
C VAL A 183 -4.86 25.31 -33.26
N VAL A 184 -6.18 25.27 -33.32
CA VAL A 184 -6.95 24.27 -34.04
C VAL A 184 -7.69 24.92 -35.22
N SER A 185 -7.74 24.22 -36.35
CA SER A 185 -8.53 24.63 -37.49
C SER A 185 -10.03 24.60 -37.20
N CYS A 186 -10.78 25.55 -37.71
CA CYS A 186 -12.26 25.60 -37.64
C CYS A 186 -12.91 25.53 -39.03
#